data_c365271c00fe038ade84db9046474497
#
_entry.id   c365271c00fe038ade84db9046474497
#
_cell.length_a   1.000
_cell.length_b   1.000
_cell.length_c   1.000
_cell.angle_alpha   90.00
_cell.angle_beta   90.00
_cell.angle_gamma   90.00
#
_symmetry.space_group_name_H-M   'P 1'
#
loop_
_entity.id
_entity.type
_entity.pdbx_description
1 polymer ?
#
loop_
_entity_poly.entity_id
_entity_poly.type
_entity_poly.pdbx_seq_one_letter_code
_entity_poly.pdbx_strand_id
1 'polypeptide(L)'
;MSTAYDKLFIQNLKDIKEKGTTYVSRACWEDGTQAKCIKLFGLVNVYNQNYENEPPVGTIRKFPIKNCIDELLWIWQKKSNNIKDLNSHIWDSWADDNGTIGAAYGYQVKTKLRSVFHTEEKEDGNYVCRLYLDQTDYVLHELKYNPFSRRILTDLFSIDQTGIMA
;
A
#
# COMPACT_ATOMS: atom_id res chain seq x y z
N MET A 1 3.43 -11.14 -26.07
CA MET A 1 4.78 -11.50 -25.57
C MET A 1 4.69 -11.57 -24.05
N SER A 2 5.37 -12.53 -23.42
CA SER A 2 5.39 -12.66 -21.95
C SER A 2 6.38 -11.63 -21.38
N THR A 3 5.96 -10.81 -20.43
CA THR A 3 6.81 -9.80 -19.77
C THR A 3 7.83 -10.45 -18.83
N ALA A 4 8.84 -9.71 -18.38
CA ALA A 4 9.77 -10.18 -17.35
C ALA A 4 9.02 -10.54 -16.05
N TYR A 5 7.97 -9.77 -15.71
CA TYR A 5 7.08 -10.06 -14.59
C TYR A 5 6.40 -11.42 -14.74
N ASP A 6 5.81 -11.71 -15.91
CA ASP A 6 5.12 -12.98 -16.15
C ASP A 6 6.04 -14.18 -15.99
N LYS A 7 7.28 -14.08 -16.46
CA LYS A 7 8.28 -15.15 -16.33
C LYS A 7 8.60 -15.43 -14.86
N LEU A 8 8.86 -14.36 -14.09
CA LEU A 8 9.12 -14.49 -12.64
C LEU A 8 7.90 -15.03 -11.89
N PHE A 9 6.70 -14.57 -12.22
CA PHE A 9 5.47 -15.05 -11.62
C PHE A 9 5.27 -16.56 -11.86
N ILE A 10 5.46 -17.02 -13.10
CA ILE A 10 5.37 -18.45 -13.45
C ILE A 10 6.44 -19.25 -12.70
N GLN A 11 7.67 -18.73 -12.61
CA GLN A 11 8.75 -19.40 -11.88
C GLN A 11 8.41 -19.51 -10.39
N ASN A 12 7.92 -18.44 -9.77
CA ASN A 12 7.48 -18.45 -8.38
C ASN A 12 6.39 -19.51 -8.12
N LEU A 13 5.41 -19.63 -9.03
CA LEU A 13 4.37 -20.65 -8.91
C LEU A 13 4.94 -22.07 -8.95
N LYS A 14 5.92 -22.32 -9.83
CA LYS A 14 6.62 -23.62 -9.89
C LYS A 14 7.38 -23.90 -8.59
N ASP A 15 8.16 -22.91 -8.11
CA ASP A 15 8.93 -23.05 -6.88
C ASP A 15 8.02 -23.29 -5.67
N ILE A 16 6.89 -22.56 -5.57
CA ILE A 16 5.90 -22.78 -4.50
C ILE A 16 5.32 -24.19 -4.57
N LYS A 17 4.98 -24.66 -5.77
CA LYS A 17 4.43 -26.01 -5.96
C LYS A 17 5.42 -27.11 -5.60
N GLU A 18 6.69 -26.93 -5.95
CA GLU A 18 7.73 -27.95 -5.80
C GLU A 18 8.37 -27.94 -4.39
N LYS A 19 8.56 -26.76 -3.81
CA LYS A 19 9.35 -26.55 -2.56
C LYS A 19 8.51 -26.03 -1.40
N GLY A 20 7.26 -25.65 -1.65
CA GLY A 20 6.40 -25.06 -0.64
C GLY A 20 5.88 -26.08 0.37
N THR A 21 5.56 -25.59 1.56
CA THR A 21 4.92 -26.39 2.63
C THR A 21 3.42 -26.12 2.64
N THR A 22 2.64 -27.19 2.78
CA THR A 22 1.18 -27.11 2.89
C THR A 22 0.76 -26.67 4.28
N TYR A 23 -0.09 -25.65 4.35
CA TYR A 23 -0.69 -25.13 5.59
C TYR A 23 -2.21 -25.19 5.51
N VAL A 24 -2.83 -25.43 6.66
CA VAL A 24 -4.27 -25.28 6.82
C VAL A 24 -4.53 -23.78 7.07
N SER A 25 -5.29 -23.15 6.19
CA SER A 25 -5.67 -21.75 6.28
C SER A 25 -6.79 -21.56 7.34
N ARG A 26 -6.95 -20.32 7.83
CA ARG A 26 -8.13 -19.93 8.61
C ARG A 26 -9.38 -19.79 7.74
N ALA A 27 -9.20 -19.61 6.43
CA ALA A 27 -10.30 -19.54 5.47
C ALA A 27 -10.98 -20.90 5.32
N CYS A 28 -12.30 -20.88 5.20
CA CYS A 28 -13.11 -22.06 4.90
C CYS A 28 -13.79 -21.91 3.56
N TRP A 29 -14.03 -23.02 2.90
CA TRP A 29 -14.91 -23.12 1.75
C TRP A 29 -16.39 -22.97 2.19
N GLU A 30 -17.30 -22.78 1.24
CA GLU A 30 -18.74 -22.65 1.52
C GLU A 30 -19.32 -23.87 2.28
N ASP A 31 -18.73 -25.04 2.11
CA ASP A 31 -19.09 -26.29 2.80
C ASP A 31 -18.52 -26.39 4.23
N GLY A 32 -17.82 -25.37 4.71
CA GLY A 32 -17.20 -25.32 6.04
C GLY A 32 -15.84 -26.04 6.13
N THR A 33 -15.35 -26.67 5.06
CA THR A 33 -14.03 -27.29 5.08
C THR A 33 -12.93 -26.25 5.05
N GLN A 34 -11.85 -26.45 5.82
CA GLN A 34 -10.72 -25.53 5.86
C GLN A 34 -9.95 -25.55 4.54
N ALA A 35 -9.70 -24.35 4.00
CA ALA A 35 -8.90 -24.19 2.79
C ALA A 35 -7.43 -24.49 3.09
N LYS A 36 -6.81 -25.31 2.25
CA LYS A 36 -5.37 -25.55 2.29
C LYS A 36 -4.63 -24.58 1.36
N CYS A 37 -3.48 -24.10 1.78
CA CYS A 37 -2.60 -23.30 0.94
C CYS A 37 -1.16 -23.81 1.01
N ILE A 38 -0.42 -23.61 -0.08
CA ILE A 38 1.01 -23.92 -0.14
C ILE A 38 1.76 -22.61 -0.01
N LYS A 39 2.74 -22.54 0.88
CA LYS A 39 3.55 -21.36 1.14
C LYS A 39 5.03 -21.69 0.97
N LEU A 40 5.75 -20.76 0.37
CA LEU A 40 7.21 -20.77 0.29
C LEU A 40 7.73 -19.39 0.74
N PHE A 41 8.63 -19.40 1.71
CA PHE A 41 9.25 -18.17 2.22
C PHE A 41 10.60 -17.92 1.55
N GLY A 42 11.04 -16.65 1.56
CA GLY A 42 12.36 -16.26 1.06
C GLY A 42 12.45 -16.11 -0.45
N LEU A 43 11.32 -16.02 -1.17
CA LEU A 43 11.34 -15.67 -2.59
C LEU A 43 11.68 -14.19 -2.76
N VAL A 44 12.70 -13.91 -3.57
CA VAL A 44 13.14 -12.56 -3.92
C VAL A 44 12.97 -12.35 -5.41
N ASN A 45 12.18 -11.35 -5.79
CA ASN A 45 12.02 -10.92 -7.17
C ASN A 45 12.73 -9.59 -7.39
N VAL A 46 13.55 -9.53 -8.41
CA VAL A 46 14.23 -8.30 -8.81
C VAL A 46 13.67 -7.84 -10.15
N TYR A 47 13.13 -6.61 -10.16
CA TYR A 47 12.62 -5.95 -11.36
C TYR A 47 13.53 -4.80 -11.74
N ASN A 48 14.11 -4.86 -12.94
CA ASN A 48 14.93 -3.79 -13.45
C ASN A 48 14.06 -2.76 -14.19
N GLN A 49 13.76 -1.65 -13.52
CA GLN A 49 12.95 -0.58 -14.09
C GLN A 49 13.72 0.45 -14.91
N ASN A 50 15.05 0.35 -14.94
CA ASN A 50 15.91 1.29 -15.67
C ASN A 50 16.00 1.02 -17.17
N TYR A 51 15.57 -0.14 -17.61
CA TYR A 51 15.59 -0.54 -19.01
C TYR A 51 14.15 -0.66 -19.53
N GLU A 52 13.83 0.16 -20.54
CA GLU A 52 12.67 0.03 -21.43
C GLU A 52 11.29 0.42 -20.86
N ASN A 53 11.21 1.15 -19.76
CA ASN A 53 9.90 1.63 -19.23
C ASN A 53 8.84 0.53 -19.08
N GLU A 54 9.25 -0.72 -18.87
CA GLU A 54 8.32 -1.82 -18.62
C GLU A 54 7.92 -1.85 -17.14
N PRO A 55 6.73 -1.40 -16.78
CA PRO A 55 6.27 -1.55 -15.42
C PRO A 55 6.11 -3.05 -15.08
N PRO A 56 6.33 -3.48 -13.82
CA PRO A 56 6.20 -4.87 -13.41
C PRO A 56 4.71 -5.29 -13.34
N VAL A 57 4.03 -5.26 -14.48
CA VAL A 57 2.61 -5.60 -14.62
C VAL A 57 2.47 -6.96 -15.29
N GLY A 58 1.69 -7.83 -14.66
CA GLY A 58 1.36 -9.15 -15.21
C GLY A 58 0.39 -9.06 -16.39
N THR A 59 0.65 -9.87 -17.42
CA THR A 59 -0.24 -9.98 -18.60
C THR A 59 -0.95 -11.33 -18.70
N ILE A 60 -0.65 -12.27 -17.80
CA ILE A 60 -1.24 -13.62 -17.78
C ILE A 60 -2.75 -13.59 -17.60
N ARG A 61 -3.25 -12.62 -16.87
CA ARG A 61 -4.68 -12.34 -16.72
C ARG A 61 -4.94 -10.83 -16.78
N LYS A 62 -6.20 -10.46 -17.07
CA LYS A 62 -6.61 -9.06 -17.05
C LYS A 62 -6.32 -8.45 -15.67
N PHE A 63 -5.51 -7.42 -15.63
CA PHE A 63 -5.17 -6.69 -14.43
C PHE A 63 -6.08 -5.47 -14.26
N PRO A 64 -6.75 -5.29 -13.12
CA PRO A 64 -7.70 -4.19 -12.90
C PRO A 64 -6.98 -2.88 -12.54
N ILE A 65 -6.13 -2.38 -13.44
CA ILE A 65 -5.25 -1.23 -13.19
C ILE A 65 -6.01 0.03 -12.73
N LYS A 66 -7.22 0.23 -13.26
CA LYS A 66 -8.06 1.38 -12.87
C LYS A 66 -8.43 1.32 -11.40
N ASN A 67 -8.83 0.15 -10.91
CA ASN A 67 -9.19 -0.04 -9.50
C ASN A 67 -7.97 0.15 -8.59
N CYS A 68 -6.80 -0.33 -9.02
CA CYS A 68 -5.56 -0.16 -8.25
C CYS A 68 -5.15 1.32 -8.16
N ILE A 69 -5.27 2.07 -9.26
CA ILE A 69 -4.98 3.52 -9.26
C ILE A 69 -5.99 4.27 -8.39
N ASP A 70 -7.29 3.96 -8.52
CA ASP A 70 -8.35 4.56 -7.73
C ASP A 70 -8.15 4.34 -6.23
N GLU A 71 -7.80 3.13 -5.84
CA GLU A 71 -7.47 2.78 -4.45
C GLU A 71 -6.24 3.54 -3.94
N LEU A 72 -5.17 3.63 -4.72
CA LEU A 72 -3.98 4.40 -4.34
C LEU A 72 -4.30 5.89 -4.15
N LEU A 73 -5.09 6.47 -5.04
CA LEU A 73 -5.52 7.87 -4.92
C LEU A 73 -6.43 8.07 -3.70
N TRP A 74 -7.31 7.11 -3.42
CA TRP A 74 -8.18 7.14 -2.26
C TRP A 74 -7.39 7.12 -0.94
N ILE A 75 -6.39 6.22 -0.83
CA ILE A 75 -5.56 6.08 0.36
C ILE A 75 -4.64 7.29 0.56
N TRP A 76 -3.89 7.67 -0.48
CA TRP A 76 -2.77 8.59 -0.34
C TRP A 76 -3.10 10.04 -0.66
N GLN A 77 -3.99 10.30 -1.61
CA GLN A 77 -4.36 11.65 -2.00
C GLN A 77 -5.60 12.15 -1.26
N LYS A 78 -6.69 11.38 -1.29
CA LYS A 78 -7.91 11.72 -0.55
C LYS A 78 -7.75 11.48 0.96
N LYS A 79 -6.84 10.60 1.35
CA LYS A 79 -6.57 10.25 2.75
C LYS A 79 -7.85 9.82 3.47
N SER A 80 -8.69 9.06 2.78
CA SER A 80 -10.02 8.67 3.22
C SER A 80 -10.07 7.19 3.58
N ASN A 81 -10.96 6.86 4.51
CA ASN A 81 -11.37 5.51 4.85
C ASN A 81 -12.86 5.27 4.56
N ASN A 82 -13.53 6.22 3.89
CA ASN A 82 -14.94 6.09 3.52
C ASN A 82 -15.06 5.61 2.08
N ILE A 83 -15.80 4.53 1.84
CA ILE A 83 -15.99 3.94 0.51
C ILE A 83 -16.73 4.85 -0.46
N LYS A 84 -17.47 5.85 0.04
CA LYS A 84 -18.14 6.85 -0.82
C LYS A 84 -17.15 7.74 -1.58
N ASP A 85 -15.90 7.83 -1.10
CA ASP A 85 -14.83 8.56 -1.75
C ASP A 85 -14.06 7.70 -2.77
N LEU A 86 -14.36 6.40 -2.85
CA LEU A 86 -13.77 5.43 -3.75
C LEU A 86 -14.73 5.14 -4.91
N ASN A 87 -14.25 5.18 -6.16
CA ASN A 87 -15.11 4.92 -7.31
C ASN A 87 -15.30 3.42 -7.59
N SER A 88 -14.38 2.58 -7.11
CA SER A 88 -14.49 1.12 -7.23
C SER A 88 -15.20 0.51 -6.03
N HIS A 89 -15.79 -0.67 -6.20
CA HIS A 89 -16.56 -1.39 -5.18
C HIS A 89 -15.75 -2.47 -4.45
N ILE A 90 -14.42 -2.37 -4.48
CA ILE A 90 -13.53 -3.44 -3.95
C ILE A 90 -13.53 -3.53 -2.43
N TRP A 91 -13.99 -2.47 -1.73
CA TRP A 91 -14.05 -2.39 -0.28
C TRP A 91 -15.46 -2.41 0.32
N ASP A 92 -16.51 -2.53 -0.51
CA ASP A 92 -17.91 -2.44 -0.04
C ASP A 92 -18.24 -3.45 1.05
N SER A 93 -17.74 -4.69 0.93
CA SER A 93 -17.99 -5.76 1.90
C SER A 93 -17.28 -5.55 3.26
N TRP A 94 -16.39 -4.58 3.35
CA TRP A 94 -15.63 -4.26 4.56
C TRP A 94 -16.14 -3.01 5.27
N ALA A 95 -17.07 -2.30 4.64
CA ALA A 95 -17.57 -1.05 5.16
C ALA A 95 -18.67 -1.29 6.22
N ASP A 96 -18.66 -0.46 7.26
CA ASP A 96 -19.75 -0.36 8.23
C ASP A 96 -20.97 0.40 7.66
N ASP A 97 -22.03 0.54 8.46
CA ASP A 97 -23.26 1.24 8.07
C ASP A 97 -23.03 2.72 7.70
N ASN A 98 -21.93 3.33 8.14
CA ASN A 98 -21.55 4.70 7.79
C ASN A 98 -20.73 4.76 6.50
N GLY A 99 -20.36 3.61 5.95
CA GLY A 99 -19.52 3.48 4.78
C GLY A 99 -18.04 3.59 5.07
N THR A 100 -17.60 3.34 6.31
CA THR A 100 -16.17 3.40 6.66
C THR A 100 -15.56 2.01 6.82
N ILE A 101 -14.30 1.87 6.47
CA ILE A 101 -13.50 0.67 6.75
C ILE A 101 -12.71 0.79 8.08
N GLY A 102 -13.19 1.63 9.00
CA GLY A 102 -12.56 1.85 10.29
C GLY A 102 -11.25 2.60 10.21
N ALA A 103 -10.34 2.33 11.16
CA ALA A 103 -9.07 3.03 11.29
C ALA A 103 -7.97 2.49 10.35
N ALA A 104 -8.33 2.05 9.15
CA ALA A 104 -7.42 1.47 8.18
C ALA A 104 -6.93 2.49 7.14
N TYR A 105 -5.78 2.20 6.54
CA TYR A 105 -5.20 2.87 5.37
C TYR A 105 -5.25 4.40 5.37
N GLY A 106 -6.20 5.03 4.67
CA GLY A 106 -6.32 6.48 4.57
C GLY A 106 -6.50 7.19 5.92
N TYR A 107 -7.17 6.56 6.88
CA TYR A 107 -7.24 7.04 8.25
C TYR A 107 -5.84 7.11 8.88
N GLN A 108 -5.01 6.07 8.74
CA GLN A 108 -3.64 6.04 9.27
C GLN A 108 -2.75 7.10 8.60
N VAL A 109 -2.94 7.30 7.29
CA VAL A 109 -2.23 8.35 6.55
C VAL A 109 -2.53 9.74 7.12
N LYS A 110 -3.83 10.03 7.34
CA LYS A 110 -4.31 11.34 7.76
C LYS A 110 -4.01 11.67 9.23
N THR A 111 -4.13 10.68 10.11
CA THR A 111 -4.14 10.93 11.57
C THR A 111 -2.77 10.88 12.22
N LYS A 112 -1.81 10.16 11.62
CA LYS A 112 -0.44 10.10 12.12
C LYS A 112 0.36 11.32 11.67
N LEU A 113 0.41 12.34 12.52
CA LEU A 113 1.11 13.58 12.23
C LEU A 113 2.59 13.51 12.59
N ARG A 114 3.43 14.12 11.76
CA ARG A 114 4.85 14.33 12.01
C ARG A 114 5.19 15.80 12.01
N SER A 115 6.06 16.23 12.94
CA SER A 115 6.55 17.61 12.96
C SER A 115 7.84 17.73 12.17
N VAL A 116 7.92 18.78 11.35
CA VAL A 116 9.12 19.18 10.62
C VAL A 116 9.43 20.65 10.92
N PHE A 117 10.70 21.02 10.84
CA PHE A 117 11.11 22.43 10.84
C PHE A 117 11.18 22.89 9.38
N HIS A 118 10.50 23.97 9.10
CA HIS A 118 10.50 24.59 7.77
C HIS A 118 11.01 26.02 7.88
N THR A 119 11.88 26.40 6.97
CA THR A 119 12.39 27.77 6.88
C THR A 119 11.61 28.52 5.81
N GLU A 120 10.91 29.55 6.21
CA GLU A 120 10.26 30.51 5.30
C GLU A 120 11.18 31.71 5.09
N GLU A 121 11.46 32.04 3.84
CA GLU A 121 12.15 33.25 3.45
C GLU A 121 11.13 34.39 3.34
N LYS A 122 11.35 35.47 4.10
CA LYS A 122 10.55 36.69 4.05
C LYS A 122 11.44 37.91 3.84
N GLU A 123 10.84 39.01 3.43
CA GLU A 123 11.59 40.25 3.15
C GLU A 123 12.38 40.78 4.37
N ASP A 124 11.90 40.51 5.59
CA ASP A 124 12.48 40.92 6.86
C ASP A 124 13.37 39.85 7.52
N GLY A 125 13.62 38.73 6.84
CA GLY A 125 14.51 37.66 7.30
C GLY A 125 13.91 36.26 7.21
N ASN A 126 14.74 35.27 7.55
CA ASN A 126 14.33 33.87 7.53
C ASN A 126 13.69 33.46 8.86
N TYR A 127 12.50 32.89 8.80
CA TYR A 127 11.76 32.35 9.94
C TYR A 127 11.74 30.86 9.92
N VAL A 128 12.05 30.22 11.05
CA VAL A 128 11.92 28.77 11.22
C VAL A 128 10.61 28.48 11.94
N CYS A 129 9.71 27.81 11.28
CA CYS A 129 8.45 27.36 11.87
C CYS A 129 8.40 25.83 12.00
N ARG A 130 7.57 25.34 12.91
CA ARG A 130 7.28 23.93 13.04
C ARG A 130 5.95 23.64 12.35
N LEU A 131 5.99 22.79 11.34
CA LEU A 131 4.80 22.28 10.66
C LEU A 131 4.44 20.90 11.21
N TYR A 132 3.14 20.61 11.29
CA TYR A 132 2.60 19.29 11.59
C TYR A 132 1.94 18.74 10.33
N LEU A 133 2.54 17.75 9.74
CA LEU A 133 2.16 17.20 8.45
C LEU A 133 1.63 15.78 8.64
N ASP A 134 0.58 15.42 7.92
CA ASP A 134 0.20 14.01 7.79
C ASP A 134 1.25 13.22 7.02
N GLN A 135 1.08 11.91 6.91
CA GLN A 135 2.13 11.06 6.35
C GLN A 135 2.43 11.36 4.88
N THR A 136 1.42 11.69 4.06
CA THR A 136 1.65 12.03 2.64
C THR A 136 2.37 13.36 2.52
N ASP A 137 1.89 14.37 3.21
CA ASP A 137 2.48 15.72 3.16
C ASP A 137 3.90 15.72 3.73
N TYR A 138 4.15 14.91 4.76
CA TYR A 138 5.50 14.69 5.29
C TYR A 138 6.45 14.12 4.24
N VAL A 139 6.05 13.07 3.54
CA VAL A 139 6.89 12.46 2.48
C VAL A 139 7.17 13.46 1.37
N LEU A 140 6.15 14.20 0.92
CA LEU A 140 6.31 15.21 -0.13
C LEU A 140 7.23 16.36 0.33
N HIS A 141 7.10 16.81 1.56
CA HIS A 141 7.99 17.79 2.15
C HIS A 141 9.45 17.31 2.18
N GLU A 142 9.69 16.10 2.71
CA GLU A 142 11.04 15.53 2.79
C GLU A 142 11.65 15.30 1.41
N LEU A 143 10.89 14.80 0.44
CA LEU A 143 11.37 14.62 -0.94
C LEU A 143 11.77 15.93 -1.58
N LYS A 144 11.09 17.03 -1.25
CA LYS A 144 11.38 18.37 -1.79
C LYS A 144 12.58 19.02 -1.11
N TYR A 145 12.66 18.96 0.20
CA TYR A 145 13.61 19.76 0.98
C TYR A 145 14.79 18.95 1.54
N ASN A 146 14.62 17.62 1.68
CA ASN A 146 15.63 16.72 2.26
C ASN A 146 15.62 15.34 1.61
N PRO A 147 15.79 15.23 0.28
CA PRO A 147 15.56 13.99 -0.49
C PRO A 147 16.47 12.83 -0.11
N PHE A 148 17.59 13.08 0.56
CA PHE A 148 18.52 12.07 1.04
C PHE A 148 18.28 11.65 2.50
N SER A 149 17.18 12.10 3.10
CA SER A 149 16.81 11.73 4.46
C SER A 149 16.51 10.23 4.56
N ARG A 150 17.10 9.56 5.55
CA ARG A 150 16.80 8.17 5.91
C ARG A 150 15.48 8.02 6.67
N ARG A 151 14.74 9.13 6.87
CA ARG A 151 13.51 9.20 7.65
C ARG A 151 12.27 9.37 6.80
N ILE A 152 12.41 9.30 5.47
CA ILE A 152 11.28 9.30 4.54
C ILE A 152 10.60 7.93 4.65
N LEU A 153 9.65 7.83 5.56
CA LEU A 153 8.99 6.59 5.93
C LEU A 153 7.51 6.88 6.21
N THR A 154 6.65 6.00 5.74
CA THR A 154 5.24 5.95 6.09
C THR A 154 4.90 4.64 6.78
N ASP A 155 3.84 4.66 7.60
CA ASP A 155 3.36 3.50 8.33
C ASP A 155 1.84 3.45 8.30
N LEU A 156 1.29 2.42 7.66
CA LEU A 156 -0.14 2.17 7.56
C LEU A 156 -0.65 1.20 8.63
N PHE A 157 0.25 0.67 9.44
CA PHE A 157 -0.07 -0.27 10.50
C PHE A 157 -0.05 0.42 11.87
N SER A 158 -1.01 0.10 12.71
CA SER A 158 -1.07 0.58 14.10
C SER A 158 -1.32 -0.59 15.04
N ILE A 159 -0.39 -0.82 15.95
CA ILE A 159 -0.44 -1.95 16.91
C ILE A 159 -1.65 -1.88 17.84
N ASP A 160 -2.02 -0.68 18.24
CA ASP A 160 -3.18 -0.40 19.09
C ASP A 160 -4.54 -0.63 18.40
N GLN A 161 -4.53 -0.80 17.07
CA GLN A 161 -5.72 -0.97 16.25
C GLN A 161 -5.78 -2.34 15.55
N THR A 162 -4.91 -3.27 15.90
CA THR A 162 -4.86 -4.60 15.27
C THR A 162 -6.13 -5.43 15.43
N GLY A 163 -6.97 -5.12 16.41
CA GLY A 163 -8.29 -5.76 16.59
C GLY A 163 -9.42 -5.15 15.75
N ILE A 164 -9.16 -4.01 15.09
CA ILE A 164 -10.14 -3.23 14.33
C ILE A 164 -9.85 -3.30 12.82
N MET A 165 -8.60 -3.58 12.46
CA MET A 165 -8.21 -3.80 11.08
C MET A 165 -8.59 -5.22 10.68
N ALA A 166 -9.48 -5.31 9.74
CA ALA A 166 -9.98 -6.56 9.19
C ALA A 166 -8.90 -7.36 8.44
#